data_88455913940898824ca95dfc38860268
#
_entry.id   88455913940898824ca95dfc38860268
#
_cell.length_a   1.000
_cell.length_b   1.000
_cell.length_c   1.000
_cell.angle_alpha   90.00
_cell.angle_beta   90.00
_cell.angle_gamma   90.00
#
_symmetry.space_group_name_H-M   'P 1'
#
loop_
_entity.id
_entity.type
_entity.pdbx_description
1 polymer ?
#
loop_
_entity_poly.entity_id
_entity_poly.type
_entity_poly.pdbx_seq_one_letter_code
_entity_poly.pdbx_strand_id
1 'polypeptide(L)'
;MNILIIILLAVAAYLIGSFSSALWYGKWFYGIDIREHGSKNAGSTNVLRVLGWKCAIPVFITDVIKSFMPTMFFVMLLNRFATTDCGIFAEQGSEAYYLYQLLFGMMAIVGHIFPIFSGFK
;
A
#
# COMPACT_ATOMS: atom_id res chain seq x y z
N MET A 1 24.82 5.13 -2.36
CA MET A 1 23.82 5.01 -3.45
C MET A 1 22.66 4.09 -3.06
N ASN A 2 22.93 2.95 -2.42
CA ASN A 2 21.90 1.93 -2.13
C ASN A 2 20.91 2.29 -1.01
N ILE A 3 21.34 3.04 0.01
CA ILE A 3 20.43 3.55 1.05
C ILE A 3 19.38 4.49 0.44
N LEU A 4 19.77 5.30 -0.53
CA LEU A 4 18.82 6.16 -1.24
C LEU A 4 17.74 5.36 -1.97
N ILE A 5 18.10 4.25 -2.60
CA ILE A 5 17.13 3.36 -3.29
C ILE A 5 16.15 2.76 -2.28
N ILE A 6 16.64 2.28 -1.13
CA ILE A 6 15.77 1.75 -0.06
C ILE A 6 14.79 2.82 0.42
N ILE A 7 15.27 4.03 0.67
CA ILE A 7 14.43 5.16 1.10
C ILE A 7 13.37 5.49 0.03
N LEU A 8 13.78 5.56 -1.24
CA LEU A 8 12.86 5.86 -2.34
C LEU A 8 11.79 4.78 -2.48
N LEU A 9 12.15 3.50 -2.37
CA LEU A 9 11.19 2.38 -2.41
C LEU A 9 10.28 2.37 -1.18
N ALA A 10 10.79 2.69 0.00
CA ALA A 10 9.98 2.81 1.22
C ALA A 10 8.96 3.96 1.12
N VAL A 11 9.38 5.11 0.60
CA VAL A 11 8.47 6.25 0.33
C VAL A 11 7.43 5.87 -0.73
N ALA A 12 7.83 5.19 -1.80
CA ALA A 12 6.91 4.71 -2.82
C ALA A 12 5.90 3.71 -2.26
N ALA A 13 6.33 2.78 -1.38
CA ALA A 13 5.45 1.85 -0.68
C ALA A 13 4.40 2.59 0.17
N TYR A 14 4.83 3.61 0.93
CA TYR A 14 3.95 4.48 1.70
C TYR A 14 2.94 5.20 0.80
N LEU A 15 3.37 5.77 -0.32
CA LEU A 15 2.49 6.48 -1.25
C LEU A 15 1.45 5.55 -1.89
N ILE A 16 1.85 4.34 -2.30
CA ILE A 16 0.93 3.31 -2.82
C ILE A 16 -0.09 2.93 -1.73
N GLY A 17 0.36 2.69 -0.51
CA GLY A 17 -0.51 2.41 0.63
C GLY A 17 -1.49 3.54 0.92
N SER A 18 -1.05 4.80 0.76
CA SER A 18 -1.85 6.01 1.03
C SER A 18 -3.02 6.22 0.04
N PHE A 19 -3.06 5.47 -1.06
CA PHE A 19 -4.19 5.50 -1.97
C PHE A 19 -5.42 4.87 -1.32
N SER A 20 -6.45 5.68 -1.05
CA SER A 20 -7.70 5.21 -0.45
C SER A 20 -8.69 4.76 -1.52
N SER A 21 -8.69 3.45 -1.82
CA SER A 21 -9.60 2.82 -2.78
C SER A 21 -11.07 3.08 -2.44
N ALA A 22 -11.44 2.97 -1.17
CA ALA A 22 -12.81 3.21 -0.71
C ALA A 22 -13.31 4.63 -1.02
N LEU A 23 -12.47 5.66 -0.82
CA LEU A 23 -12.81 7.04 -1.15
C LEU A 23 -12.99 7.25 -2.65
N TRP A 24 -12.06 6.71 -3.46
CA TRP A 24 -12.11 6.87 -4.90
C TRP A 24 -13.32 6.15 -5.50
N TYR A 25 -13.58 4.89 -5.11
CA TYR A 25 -14.76 4.16 -5.56
C TYR A 25 -16.05 4.85 -5.14
N GLY A 26 -16.15 5.33 -3.90
CA GLY A 26 -17.32 6.06 -3.42
C GLY A 26 -17.59 7.34 -4.22
N LYS A 27 -16.54 8.14 -4.44
CA LYS A 27 -16.67 9.41 -5.18
C LYS A 27 -16.93 9.21 -6.67
N TRP A 28 -16.22 8.30 -7.33
CA TRP A 28 -16.31 8.14 -8.79
C TRP A 28 -17.57 7.43 -9.24
N PHE A 29 -18.03 6.41 -8.52
CA PHE A 29 -19.18 5.61 -8.94
C PHE A 29 -20.49 6.00 -8.27
N TYR A 30 -20.43 6.61 -7.09
CA TYR A 30 -21.62 6.92 -6.29
C TYR A 30 -21.74 8.40 -5.92
N GLY A 31 -20.72 9.21 -6.20
CA GLY A 31 -20.74 10.65 -5.89
C GLY A 31 -20.75 10.99 -4.41
N ILE A 32 -20.40 10.04 -3.54
CA ILE A 32 -20.41 10.22 -2.08
C ILE A 32 -19.02 10.07 -1.45
N ASP A 33 -18.81 10.76 -0.35
CA ASP A 33 -17.63 10.52 0.50
C ASP A 33 -18.00 9.47 1.56
N ILE A 34 -17.38 8.30 1.46
CA ILE A 34 -17.68 7.17 2.36
C ILE A 34 -17.39 7.50 3.84
N ARG A 35 -16.55 8.50 4.11
CA ARG A 35 -16.23 8.95 5.49
C ARG A 35 -17.36 9.72 6.14
N GLU A 36 -18.36 10.15 5.38
CA GLU A 36 -19.55 10.84 5.90
C GLU A 36 -20.68 9.86 6.20
N HIS A 37 -20.52 8.57 5.87
CA HIS A 37 -21.55 7.55 5.96
C HIS A 37 -21.12 6.33 6.77
N GLY A 38 -22.08 5.65 7.35
CA GLY A 38 -21.88 4.40 8.11
C GLY A 38 -20.93 4.57 9.30
N SER A 39 -19.86 3.77 9.36
CA SER A 39 -18.83 3.86 10.41
C SER A 39 -17.86 5.03 10.25
N LYS A 40 -17.99 5.80 9.17
CA LYS A 40 -17.11 6.91 8.79
C LYS A 40 -15.66 6.50 8.52
N ASN A 41 -15.39 5.22 8.41
CA ASN A 41 -14.08 4.69 8.08
C ASN A 41 -13.95 4.47 6.56
N ALA A 42 -12.81 4.84 5.98
CA ALA A 42 -12.50 4.64 4.57
C ALA A 42 -11.99 3.23 4.26
N GLY A 43 -12.70 2.21 4.72
CA GLY A 43 -12.34 0.79 4.54
C GLY A 43 -13.42 -0.01 3.83
N SER A 44 -13.03 -1.17 3.27
CA SER A 44 -13.91 -2.06 2.54
C SER A 44 -15.14 -2.51 3.32
N THR A 45 -15.03 -2.69 4.64
CA THR A 45 -16.16 -3.03 5.52
C THR A 45 -17.21 -1.93 5.57
N ASN A 46 -16.81 -0.66 5.61
CA ASN A 46 -17.75 0.45 5.57
C ASN A 46 -18.38 0.60 4.18
N VAL A 47 -17.58 0.38 3.13
CA VAL A 47 -18.10 0.33 1.75
C VAL A 47 -19.14 -0.78 1.61
N LEU A 48 -18.91 -1.95 2.17
CA LEU A 48 -19.90 -3.05 2.18
C LEU A 48 -21.21 -2.63 2.85
N ARG A 49 -21.12 -1.93 3.97
CA ARG A 49 -22.29 -1.47 4.75
C ARG A 49 -23.11 -0.42 4.02
N VAL A 50 -22.46 0.53 3.36
CA VAL A 50 -23.10 1.71 2.75
C VAL A 50 -23.45 1.50 1.28
N LEU A 51 -22.55 0.89 0.50
CA LEU A 51 -22.66 0.75 -0.95
C LEU A 51 -22.92 -0.70 -1.41
N GLY A 52 -22.85 -1.65 -0.48
CA GLY A 52 -23.08 -3.06 -0.75
C GLY A 52 -21.86 -3.79 -1.33
N TRP A 53 -22.05 -5.11 -1.55
CA TRP A 53 -20.97 -6.03 -1.90
C TRP A 53 -20.36 -5.76 -3.28
N LYS A 54 -21.14 -5.26 -4.23
CA LYS A 54 -20.67 -4.96 -5.60
C LYS A 54 -19.56 -3.90 -5.62
N CYS A 55 -19.59 -2.97 -4.67
CA CYS A 55 -18.54 -1.96 -4.52
C CYS A 55 -17.44 -2.43 -3.55
N ALA A 56 -17.79 -3.18 -2.52
CA ALA A 56 -16.86 -3.63 -1.50
C ALA A 56 -15.81 -4.62 -2.03
N ILE A 57 -16.19 -5.52 -2.95
CA ILE A 57 -15.25 -6.49 -3.53
C ILE A 57 -14.12 -5.81 -4.32
N PRO A 58 -14.38 -4.90 -5.29
CA PRO A 58 -13.31 -4.20 -5.98
C PRO A 58 -12.42 -3.38 -5.03
N VAL A 59 -13.00 -2.73 -4.02
CA VAL A 59 -12.25 -1.99 -3.00
C VAL A 59 -11.32 -2.92 -2.23
N PHE A 60 -11.83 -4.05 -1.76
CA PHE A 60 -11.04 -5.05 -1.04
C PHE A 60 -9.89 -5.61 -1.89
N ILE A 61 -10.18 -5.97 -3.15
CA ILE A 61 -9.16 -6.47 -4.09
C ILE A 61 -8.07 -5.40 -4.30
N THR A 62 -8.46 -4.15 -4.51
CA THR A 62 -7.51 -3.04 -4.67
C THR A 62 -6.65 -2.85 -3.41
N ASP A 63 -7.24 -2.96 -2.21
CA ASP A 63 -6.51 -2.86 -0.95
C ASP A 63 -5.51 -4.01 -0.76
N VAL A 64 -5.86 -5.23 -1.16
CA VAL A 64 -4.95 -6.38 -1.15
C VAL A 64 -3.79 -6.16 -2.14
N ILE A 65 -4.08 -5.76 -3.38
CA ILE A 65 -3.06 -5.54 -4.41
C ILE A 65 -2.09 -4.44 -3.99
N LYS A 66 -2.56 -3.29 -3.50
CA LYS A 66 -1.69 -2.19 -3.11
C LYS A 66 -0.77 -2.51 -1.93
N SER A 67 -1.16 -3.46 -1.08
CA SER A 67 -0.33 -3.94 0.02
C SER A 67 0.65 -5.03 -0.43
N PHE A 68 0.20 -5.91 -1.31
CA PHE A 68 1.00 -7.02 -1.83
C PHE A 68 2.12 -6.54 -2.76
N MET A 69 1.83 -5.58 -3.63
CA MET A 69 2.80 -5.07 -4.62
C MET A 69 4.10 -4.56 -3.99
N PRO A 70 4.11 -3.64 -3.02
CA PRO A 70 5.36 -3.19 -2.41
C PRO A 70 6.12 -4.33 -1.73
N THR A 71 5.40 -5.24 -1.08
CA THR A 71 5.99 -6.35 -0.34
C THR A 71 6.77 -7.30 -1.25
N MET A 72 6.27 -7.58 -2.44
CA MET A 72 6.89 -8.53 -3.37
C MET A 72 7.79 -7.85 -4.39
N PHE A 73 7.28 -6.84 -5.08
CA PHE A 73 7.99 -6.23 -6.21
C PHE A 73 9.18 -5.37 -5.78
N PHE A 74 9.09 -4.68 -4.64
CA PHE A 74 10.13 -3.73 -4.28
C PHE A 74 11.42 -4.42 -3.84
N VAL A 75 11.34 -5.62 -3.26
CA VAL A 75 12.54 -6.41 -2.97
C VAL A 75 13.19 -6.92 -4.26
N MET A 76 12.37 -7.35 -5.23
CA MET A 76 12.89 -7.72 -6.56
C MET A 76 13.53 -6.53 -7.25
N LEU A 77 12.91 -5.36 -7.17
CA LEU A 77 13.43 -4.12 -7.75
C LEU A 77 14.71 -3.67 -7.04
N LEU A 78 14.76 -3.76 -5.71
CA LEU A 78 15.95 -3.48 -4.92
C LEU A 78 17.12 -4.35 -5.39
N ASN A 79 16.91 -5.65 -5.54
CA ASN A 79 17.94 -6.58 -6.02
C ASN A 79 18.37 -6.29 -7.47
N ARG A 80 17.46 -5.76 -8.30
CA ARG A 80 17.80 -5.39 -9.69
C ARG A 80 18.71 -4.18 -9.78
N PHE A 81 18.58 -3.23 -8.84
CA PHE A 81 19.39 -2.01 -8.79
C PHE A 81 20.55 -2.06 -7.79
N ALA A 82 20.56 -3.06 -6.91
CA ALA A 82 21.69 -3.29 -6.01
C ALA A 82 22.88 -3.79 -6.83
N THR A 83 24.00 -3.06 -6.77
CA THR A 83 25.27 -3.53 -7.33
C THR A 83 25.91 -4.48 -6.34
N THR A 84 26.53 -5.54 -6.85
CA THR A 84 27.18 -6.60 -6.07
C THR A 84 28.24 -6.10 -5.07
N ASP A 85 28.78 -4.91 -5.30
CA ASP A 85 29.87 -4.33 -4.48
C ASP A 85 29.39 -3.69 -3.16
N CYS A 86 28.10 -3.65 -2.89
CA CYS A 86 27.54 -2.83 -1.78
C CYS A 86 26.88 -3.61 -0.64
N GLY A 87 26.92 -4.93 -0.62
CA GLY A 87 26.42 -5.76 0.49
C GLY A 87 24.92 -5.68 0.81
N ILE A 88 24.12 -5.00 -0.01
CA ILE A 88 22.66 -4.86 0.17
C ILE A 88 21.89 -5.87 -0.71
N PHE A 89 22.61 -6.78 -1.34
CA PHE A 89 22.00 -7.85 -2.12
C PHE A 89 21.27 -8.81 -1.16
N ALA A 90 19.96 -8.90 -1.29
CA ALA A 90 19.15 -9.82 -0.51
C ALA A 90 18.78 -11.02 -1.37
N GLU A 91 19.55 -12.08 -1.28
CA GLU A 91 19.21 -13.36 -1.90
C GLU A 91 17.84 -13.83 -1.44
N GLN A 92 17.04 -14.36 -2.36
CA GLN A 92 15.72 -14.92 -2.03
C GLN A 92 15.89 -16.02 -0.95
N GLY A 93 15.18 -15.87 0.16
CA GLY A 93 15.32 -16.77 1.31
C GLY A 93 16.30 -16.31 2.39
N SER A 94 17.09 -15.23 2.17
CA SER A 94 17.95 -14.65 3.20
C SER A 94 17.16 -13.85 4.23
N GLU A 95 17.70 -13.68 5.43
CA GLU A 95 17.11 -12.81 6.45
C GLU A 95 16.92 -11.37 5.96
N ALA A 96 17.89 -10.83 5.22
CA ALA A 96 17.82 -9.50 4.63
C ALA A 96 16.66 -9.37 3.64
N TYR A 97 16.38 -10.40 2.84
CA TYR A 97 15.25 -10.42 1.92
C TYR A 97 13.92 -10.25 2.67
N TYR A 98 13.71 -11.02 3.74
CA TYR A 98 12.49 -10.93 4.54
C TYR A 98 12.38 -9.61 5.32
N LEU A 99 13.50 -9.05 5.78
CA LEU A 99 13.53 -7.75 6.44
C LEU A 99 13.10 -6.62 5.49
N TYR A 100 13.55 -6.63 4.24
CA TYR A 100 13.10 -5.65 3.24
C TYR A 100 11.63 -5.84 2.85
N GLN A 101 11.16 -7.09 2.71
CA GLN A 101 9.74 -7.36 2.51
C GLN A 101 8.90 -6.78 3.66
N LEU A 102 9.33 -7.01 4.89
CA LEU A 102 8.66 -6.49 6.08
C LEU A 102 8.67 -4.95 6.08
N LEU A 103 9.81 -4.33 5.79
CA LEU A 103 9.93 -2.87 5.72
C LEU A 103 8.93 -2.26 4.72
N PHE A 104 8.92 -2.75 3.49
CA PHE A 104 8.04 -2.21 2.45
C PHE A 104 6.57 -2.51 2.72
N GLY A 105 6.26 -3.69 3.27
CA GLY A 105 4.92 -4.04 3.71
C GLY A 105 4.44 -3.13 4.84
N MET A 106 5.27 -2.87 5.85
CA MET A 106 4.95 -1.94 6.94
C MET A 106 4.73 -0.51 6.45
N MET A 107 5.56 -0.03 5.51
CA MET A 107 5.38 1.30 4.93
C MET A 107 4.06 1.42 4.15
N ALA A 108 3.64 0.38 3.44
CA ALA A 108 2.34 0.34 2.79
C ALA A 108 1.17 0.35 3.81
N ILE A 109 1.31 -0.36 4.93
CA ILE A 109 0.32 -0.34 6.03
C ILE A 109 0.25 1.04 6.68
N VAL A 110 1.39 1.66 6.97
CA VAL A 110 1.44 3.03 7.51
C VAL A 110 0.76 4.01 6.55
N GLY A 111 1.02 3.88 5.24
CA GLY A 111 0.35 4.66 4.22
C GLY A 111 -1.17 4.46 4.21
N HIS A 112 -1.64 3.23 4.42
CA HIS A 112 -3.07 2.92 4.49
C HIS A 112 -3.74 3.52 5.73
N ILE A 113 -3.06 3.52 6.89
CA ILE A 113 -3.57 4.07 8.16
C ILE A 113 -3.52 5.60 8.15
N PHE A 114 -2.43 6.18 7.62
CA PHE A 114 -2.20 7.62 7.56
C PHE A 114 -2.10 8.09 6.11
N PRO A 115 -3.22 8.10 5.35
CA PRO A 115 -3.19 8.37 3.93
C PRO A 115 -2.98 9.85 3.64
N ILE A 116 -1.85 10.20 3.02
CA ILE A 116 -1.52 11.59 2.66
C ILE A 116 -2.52 12.16 1.65
N PHE A 117 -2.99 11.33 0.70
CA PHE A 117 -3.92 11.76 -0.35
C PHE A 117 -5.35 12.02 0.13
N SER A 118 -5.69 11.61 1.34
CA SER A 118 -6.99 11.90 1.96
C SER A 118 -6.90 12.87 3.14
N GLY A 119 -5.76 13.55 3.29
CA GLY A 119 -5.53 14.53 4.35
C GLY A 119 -5.40 13.91 5.74
N PHE A 120 -4.84 12.69 5.82
CA PHE A 120 -4.62 11.96 7.07
C PHE A 120 -5.91 11.64 7.86
N LYS A 121 -7.03 11.52 7.16
CA LYS A 121 -8.36 11.22 7.75
C LYS A 121 -8.95 9.95 7.18
#